data_e53307fd15d610bc5f1d65375fc02d33
#
_entry.id   e53307fd15d610bc5f1d65375fc02d33
#
_cell.length_a   1.000
_cell.length_b   1.000
_cell.length_c   1.000
_cell.angle_alpha   90.00
_cell.angle_beta   90.00
_cell.angle_gamma   90.00
#
_symmetry.space_group_name_H-M   'P 1'
#
loop_
_entity.id
_entity.type
_entity.pdbx_description
1 polymer ?
#
loop_
_entity_poly.entity_id
_entity_poly.type
_entity_poly.pdbx_seq_one_letter_code
_entity_poly.pdbx_strand_id
1 'polypeptide(L)'
;RGLGDVYKRQPLTAGAVLYILPESIRKDAIAISRYIKEKEITTVTFPTQMGELVTELLEDAPALKFVTLGGEKFKHYRNRTYQMINGYGPTENTVSSTEFLVDRQYDNISIGKSQRNVRSYIVDENLNRLPVGASGELCHAGRQIARGYHNLPEKTASVFVENPFAVCEQESRLYRTGDMVRMKGDGNIEYIGRIDSQVKIRGYRVELGEIEGALLKHELVKNAAVTCLLYTSPSPRD
;
A
#
# COMPACT_ATOMS: atom_id res chain seq x y z
N ARG A 1 -15.39 4.18 4.03
CA ARG A 1 -14.56 5.11 3.22
C ARG A 1 -14.28 6.34 4.09
N GLY A 2 -13.08 6.65 4.36
CA GLY A 2 -12.66 7.74 5.28
C GLY A 2 -11.27 7.48 5.82
N LEU A 3 -10.65 6.45 5.33
CA LEU A 3 -9.44 5.87 5.87
C LEU A 3 -8.16 6.64 5.46
N GLY A 4 -8.24 7.57 4.52
CA GLY A 4 -7.14 8.49 4.22
C GLY A 4 -6.89 9.55 5.29
N ASP A 5 -7.55 9.44 6.43
CA ASP A 5 -7.59 10.50 7.43
C ASP A 5 -6.35 10.59 8.32
N VAL A 6 -5.54 9.54 8.42
CA VAL A 6 -4.32 9.59 9.24
C VAL A 6 -3.38 10.66 8.71
N TYR A 7 -3.08 10.65 7.41
CA TYR A 7 -2.23 11.67 6.77
C TYR A 7 -2.88 13.06 6.72
N LYS A 8 -4.20 13.17 6.82
CA LYS A 8 -4.93 14.44 6.84
C LYS A 8 -5.03 15.01 8.24
N ARG A 9 -5.27 14.18 9.25
CA ARG A 9 -5.49 14.61 10.64
C ARG A 9 -4.21 14.83 11.41
N GLN A 10 -3.20 13.95 11.26
CA GLN A 10 -1.91 14.07 11.93
C GLN A 10 -1.25 15.44 11.74
N PRO A 11 -1.11 15.98 10.52
CA PRO A 11 -0.53 17.30 10.34
C PRO A 11 -1.27 18.38 11.11
N LEU A 12 -2.60 18.35 11.09
CA LEU A 12 -3.43 19.36 11.78
C LEU A 12 -3.30 19.26 13.29
N THR A 13 -3.24 18.04 13.86
CA THR A 13 -3.04 17.84 15.31
C THR A 13 -1.63 18.20 15.76
N ALA A 14 -0.67 18.21 14.84
CA ALA A 14 0.72 18.64 15.10
C ALA A 14 0.95 20.13 14.79
N GLY A 15 -0.09 20.90 14.46
CA GLY A 15 0.00 22.33 14.13
C GLY A 15 0.58 22.61 12.74
N ALA A 16 0.64 21.61 11.86
CA ALA A 16 1.09 21.79 10.49
C ALA A 16 -0.03 22.29 9.57
N VAL A 17 0.35 22.83 8.42
CA VAL A 17 -0.59 23.27 7.37
C VAL A 17 -0.84 22.13 6.40
N LEU A 18 -2.11 21.81 6.19
CA LEU A 18 -2.53 20.84 5.18
C LEU A 18 -2.87 21.56 3.86
N TYR A 19 -2.12 21.29 2.81
CA TYR A 19 -2.43 21.74 1.47
C TYR A 19 -3.25 20.70 0.72
N ILE A 20 -4.43 21.09 0.25
CA ILE A 20 -5.28 20.25 -0.61
C ILE A 20 -4.92 20.53 -2.05
N LEU A 21 -4.49 19.50 -2.77
CA LEU A 21 -4.11 19.62 -4.17
C LEU A 21 -5.35 19.95 -5.02
N PRO A 22 -5.33 21.02 -5.82
CA PRO A 22 -6.44 21.36 -6.71
C PRO A 22 -6.76 20.23 -7.70
N GLU A 23 -8.05 20.02 -7.95
CA GLU A 23 -8.52 18.96 -8.86
C GLU A 23 -7.92 19.11 -10.28
N SER A 24 -7.72 20.35 -10.73
CA SER A 24 -7.18 20.66 -12.05
C SER A 24 -5.75 20.17 -12.29
N ILE A 25 -4.97 19.97 -11.21
CA ILE A 25 -3.55 19.58 -11.33
C ILE A 25 -3.26 18.18 -10.79
N ARG A 26 -4.20 17.53 -10.11
CA ARG A 26 -3.96 16.27 -9.39
C ARG A 26 -3.50 15.09 -10.26
N LYS A 27 -3.62 15.19 -11.58
CA LYS A 27 -3.17 14.17 -12.55
C LYS A 27 -1.99 14.62 -13.38
N ASP A 28 -1.48 15.83 -13.14
CA ASP A 28 -0.38 16.44 -13.88
C ASP A 28 0.88 16.50 -12.99
N ALA A 29 1.84 15.61 -13.26
CA ALA A 29 3.07 15.51 -12.47
C ALA A 29 3.91 16.81 -12.53
N ILE A 30 3.89 17.53 -13.68
CA ILE A 30 4.63 18.78 -13.84
C ILE A 30 3.99 19.87 -12.99
N ALA A 31 2.67 20.01 -13.06
CA ALA A 31 1.94 20.98 -12.25
C ALA A 31 2.05 20.68 -10.75
N ILE A 32 1.99 19.40 -10.35
CA ILE A 32 2.21 18.97 -8.96
C ILE A 32 3.61 19.34 -8.48
N SER A 33 4.65 19.06 -9.27
CA SER A 33 6.03 19.36 -8.88
C SER A 33 6.27 20.86 -8.70
N ARG A 34 5.67 21.68 -9.56
CA ARG A 34 5.68 23.15 -9.42
C ARG A 34 4.96 23.59 -8.15
N TYR A 35 3.76 23.05 -7.88
CA TYR A 35 2.97 23.38 -6.70
C TYR A 35 3.71 23.06 -5.40
N ILE A 36 4.41 21.91 -5.36
CA ILE A 36 5.23 21.50 -4.20
C ILE A 36 6.33 22.54 -3.91
N LYS A 37 7.01 23.01 -4.95
CA LYS A 37 8.06 24.03 -4.84
C LYS A 37 7.49 25.39 -4.41
N GLU A 38 6.44 25.87 -5.09
CA GLU A 38 5.80 27.16 -4.81
C GLU A 38 5.20 27.26 -3.40
N LYS A 39 4.68 26.16 -2.88
CA LYS A 39 4.09 26.10 -1.53
C LYS A 39 5.07 25.65 -0.46
N GLU A 40 6.34 25.45 -0.80
CA GLU A 40 7.39 24.99 0.12
C GLU A 40 6.95 23.76 0.94
N ILE A 41 6.30 22.80 0.26
CA ILE A 41 5.76 21.59 0.90
C ILE A 41 6.91 20.79 1.51
N THR A 42 6.76 20.41 2.78
CA THR A 42 7.79 19.66 3.51
C THR A 42 7.60 18.15 3.47
N THR A 43 6.35 17.69 3.31
CA THR A 43 6.00 16.27 3.31
C THR A 43 4.85 16.01 2.33
N VAL A 44 4.97 14.97 1.53
CA VAL A 44 3.92 14.58 0.57
C VAL A 44 3.79 13.06 0.48
N THR A 45 2.56 12.60 0.23
CA THR A 45 2.26 11.19 0.02
C THR A 45 1.58 11.01 -1.34
N PHE A 46 2.04 10.03 -2.13
CA PHE A 46 1.51 9.73 -3.44
C PHE A 46 1.19 8.24 -3.61
N PRO A 47 0.22 7.88 -4.48
CA PRO A 47 0.23 6.58 -5.13
C PRO A 47 1.57 6.40 -5.86
N THR A 48 2.14 5.19 -5.82
CA THR A 48 3.52 4.93 -6.27
C THR A 48 3.80 5.44 -7.68
N GLN A 49 2.95 5.13 -8.66
CA GLN A 49 3.16 5.57 -10.06
C GLN A 49 3.24 7.10 -10.20
N MET A 50 2.32 7.83 -9.57
CA MET A 50 2.34 9.30 -9.60
C MET A 50 3.57 9.84 -8.88
N GLY A 51 3.92 9.26 -7.75
CA GLY A 51 5.06 9.67 -6.96
C GLY A 51 6.39 9.44 -7.70
N GLU A 52 6.56 8.34 -8.40
CA GLU A 52 7.74 8.10 -9.25
C GLU A 52 7.89 9.19 -10.33
N LEU A 53 6.79 9.55 -11.03
CA LEU A 53 6.79 10.63 -12.02
C LEU A 53 7.11 12.00 -11.40
N VAL A 54 6.46 12.34 -10.28
CA VAL A 54 6.67 13.63 -9.61
C VAL A 54 8.11 13.74 -9.08
N THR A 55 8.64 12.68 -8.47
CA THR A 55 10.02 12.69 -7.94
C THR A 55 11.08 12.73 -9.04
N GLU A 56 10.76 12.30 -10.26
CA GLU A 56 11.62 12.50 -11.41
C GLU A 56 11.82 14.00 -11.71
N LEU A 57 10.77 14.80 -11.55
CA LEU A 57 10.74 16.24 -11.82
C LEU A 57 11.18 17.12 -10.62
N LEU A 58 11.29 16.53 -9.43
CA LEU A 58 11.67 17.20 -8.18
C LEU A 58 13.17 17.03 -7.87
N GLU A 59 14.04 17.46 -8.77
CA GLU A 59 15.49 17.43 -8.52
C GLU A 59 15.90 18.43 -7.44
N ASP A 60 15.37 19.65 -7.53
CA ASP A 60 15.61 20.72 -6.59
C ASP A 60 14.31 21.11 -5.88
N ALA A 61 14.18 20.66 -4.62
CA ALA A 61 13.05 20.97 -3.76
C ALA A 61 13.54 21.09 -2.29
N PRO A 62 14.22 22.20 -1.93
CA PRO A 62 14.96 22.32 -0.67
C PRO A 62 14.06 22.27 0.59
N ALA A 63 12.79 22.67 0.46
CA ALA A 63 11.83 22.58 1.56
C ALA A 63 11.33 21.15 1.80
N LEU A 64 11.35 20.30 0.76
CA LEU A 64 10.82 18.94 0.85
C LEU A 64 11.75 18.05 1.68
N LYS A 65 11.18 17.38 2.68
CA LYS A 65 11.90 16.49 3.59
C LYS A 65 11.57 15.03 3.36
N PHE A 66 10.29 14.73 3.14
CA PHE A 66 9.80 13.37 3.02
C PHE A 66 8.83 13.21 1.85
N VAL A 67 9.02 12.14 1.08
CA VAL A 67 8.09 11.68 0.05
C VAL A 67 7.74 10.23 0.36
N THR A 68 6.47 9.98 0.70
CA THR A 68 5.97 8.63 0.91
C THR A 68 5.26 8.14 -0.35
N LEU A 69 5.64 6.97 -0.82
CA LEU A 69 5.03 6.27 -1.94
C LEU A 69 4.34 5.01 -1.44
N GLY A 70 3.15 4.70 -1.94
CA GLY A 70 2.44 3.50 -1.51
C GLY A 70 1.31 3.09 -2.44
N GLY A 71 0.77 1.89 -2.17
CA GLY A 71 -0.32 1.31 -2.92
C GLY A 71 0.09 0.32 -4.02
N GLU A 72 1.28 0.47 -4.58
CA GLU A 72 1.83 -0.44 -5.59
C GLU A 72 3.33 -0.66 -5.33
N LYS A 73 3.94 -1.59 -6.10
CA LYS A 73 5.37 -1.87 -5.97
C LYS A 73 6.19 -0.65 -6.39
N PHE A 74 7.01 -0.12 -5.47
CA PHE A 74 8.00 0.92 -5.74
C PHE A 74 9.19 0.29 -6.49
N LYS A 75 9.53 0.82 -7.67
CA LYS A 75 10.52 0.23 -8.58
C LYS A 75 11.75 1.10 -8.80
N HIS A 76 11.56 2.42 -8.87
CA HIS A 76 12.62 3.34 -9.34
C HIS A 76 12.98 4.35 -8.26
N TYR A 77 14.00 4.02 -7.47
CA TYR A 77 14.59 4.95 -6.52
C TYR A 77 15.46 5.97 -7.27
N ARG A 78 15.38 7.22 -6.82
CA ARG A 78 16.25 8.30 -7.27
C ARG A 78 16.88 8.96 -6.05
N ASN A 79 18.21 9.13 -6.07
CA ASN A 79 18.89 9.86 -5.02
C ASN A 79 18.48 11.33 -5.06
N ARG A 80 17.95 11.85 -3.97
CA ARG A 80 17.42 13.21 -3.81
C ARG A 80 17.86 13.81 -2.48
N THR A 81 17.68 15.12 -2.34
CA THR A 81 17.95 15.83 -1.08
C THR A 81 16.93 15.50 0.02
N TYR A 82 15.76 14.96 -0.34
CA TYR A 82 14.70 14.50 0.55
C TYR A 82 14.70 12.97 0.69
N GLN A 83 14.12 12.50 1.79
CA GLN A 83 14.00 11.07 2.06
C GLN A 83 12.78 10.47 1.34
N MET A 84 12.97 9.30 0.75
CA MET A 84 11.90 8.52 0.12
C MET A 84 11.50 7.35 1.02
N ILE A 85 10.20 7.19 1.22
CA ILE A 85 9.62 6.15 2.08
C ILE A 85 8.69 5.28 1.22
N ASN A 86 8.92 3.98 1.25
CA ASN A 86 7.97 3.00 0.71
C ASN A 86 6.98 2.63 1.82
N GLY A 87 5.73 3.06 1.69
CA GLY A 87 4.65 2.76 2.62
C GLY A 87 3.76 1.63 2.09
N TYR A 88 3.50 0.65 2.94
CA TYR A 88 2.57 -0.43 2.65
C TYR A 88 1.46 -0.47 3.70
N GLY A 89 0.24 -0.72 3.26
CA GLY A 89 -0.89 -0.98 4.14
C GLY A 89 -2.19 -1.20 3.36
N PRO A 90 -2.97 -2.20 3.77
CA PRO A 90 -4.32 -2.39 3.26
C PRO A 90 -5.30 -1.40 3.93
N THR A 91 -6.40 -1.15 3.25
CA THR A 91 -7.51 -0.33 3.78
C THR A 91 -8.05 -0.88 5.10
N GLU A 92 -8.07 -2.19 5.23
CA GLU A 92 -8.53 -2.95 6.38
C GLU A 92 -7.66 -2.75 7.64
N ASN A 93 -6.43 -2.24 7.45
CA ASN A 93 -5.55 -1.83 8.55
C ASN A 93 -5.21 -0.33 8.48
N THR A 94 -6.17 0.51 8.16
CA THR A 94 -6.11 1.98 8.19
C THR A 94 -4.91 2.56 7.45
N VAL A 95 -4.81 2.34 6.14
CA VAL A 95 -3.89 2.97 5.16
C VAL A 95 -2.43 2.54 5.25
N SER A 96 -1.76 2.62 6.40
CA SER A 96 -0.33 2.34 6.52
C SER A 96 -0.06 1.38 7.66
N SER A 97 0.66 0.33 7.36
CA SER A 97 0.99 -0.76 8.29
C SER A 97 2.49 -0.91 8.49
N THR A 98 3.25 -0.78 7.40
CA THR A 98 4.71 -0.87 7.43
C THR A 98 5.34 0.23 6.58
N GLU A 99 6.59 0.57 6.89
CA GLU A 99 7.36 1.61 6.21
C GLU A 99 8.82 1.18 6.04
N PHE A 100 9.38 1.56 4.90
CA PHE A 100 10.79 1.38 4.58
C PHE A 100 11.39 2.69 4.08
N LEU A 101 12.42 3.17 4.78
CA LEU A 101 13.22 4.29 4.29
C LEU A 101 14.12 3.79 3.17
N VAL A 102 13.91 4.30 1.97
CA VAL A 102 14.63 3.89 0.76
C VAL A 102 15.83 4.81 0.59
N ASP A 103 17.04 4.27 0.74
CA ASP A 103 18.31 5.01 0.70
C ASP A 103 19.13 4.73 -0.58
N ARG A 104 18.75 3.73 -1.36
CA ARG A 104 19.38 3.34 -2.62
C ARG A 104 18.43 2.52 -3.50
N GLN A 105 18.85 2.24 -4.72
CA GLN A 105 18.13 1.29 -5.57
C GLN A 105 18.32 -0.15 -5.03
N TYR A 106 17.22 -0.88 -4.96
CA TYR A 106 17.16 -2.31 -4.63
C TYR A 106 16.48 -3.07 -5.76
N ASP A 107 16.83 -4.32 -5.98
CA ASP A 107 16.14 -5.20 -6.93
C ASP A 107 14.66 -5.41 -6.53
N ASN A 108 14.43 -5.51 -5.22
CA ASN A 108 13.11 -5.54 -4.63
C ASN A 108 13.08 -4.63 -3.39
N ILE A 109 12.47 -3.45 -3.53
CA ILE A 109 12.35 -2.49 -2.44
C ILE A 109 11.41 -3.07 -1.38
N SER A 110 11.92 -3.20 -0.16
CA SER A 110 11.18 -3.72 0.98
C SER A 110 9.93 -2.88 1.29
N ILE A 111 8.92 -3.50 1.87
CA ILE A 111 7.79 -2.80 2.51
C ILE A 111 8.11 -2.41 3.97
N GLY A 112 9.28 -2.80 4.46
CA GLY A 112 9.85 -2.31 5.72
C GLY A 112 9.37 -3.03 6.96
N LYS A 113 9.27 -2.27 8.06
CA LYS A 113 8.90 -2.76 9.38
C LYS A 113 7.56 -2.20 9.81
N SER A 114 6.90 -2.88 10.74
CA SER A 114 5.63 -2.44 11.32
C SER A 114 5.74 -1.06 11.94
N GLN A 115 4.74 -0.24 11.69
CA GLN A 115 4.56 1.05 12.38
C GLN A 115 4.16 0.85 13.85
N ARG A 116 4.18 1.94 14.61
CA ARG A 116 3.72 1.92 16.02
C ARG A 116 2.26 1.42 16.10
N ASN A 117 2.00 0.61 17.10
CA ASN A 117 0.69 0.01 17.38
C ASN A 117 0.17 -0.98 16.31
N VAL A 118 1.03 -1.38 15.36
CA VAL A 118 0.78 -2.48 14.42
C VAL A 118 1.70 -3.64 14.77
N ARG A 119 1.12 -4.84 14.84
CA ARG A 119 1.86 -6.09 14.87
C ARG A 119 1.72 -6.76 13.51
N SER A 120 2.83 -7.13 12.91
CA SER A 120 2.85 -7.90 11.68
C SER A 120 3.36 -9.30 11.96
N TYR A 121 2.65 -10.28 11.44
CA TYR A 121 3.00 -11.69 11.54
C TYR A 121 3.11 -12.27 10.13
N ILE A 122 4.05 -13.17 9.92
CA ILE A 122 4.16 -13.95 8.69
C ILE A 122 3.83 -15.37 9.09
N VAL A 123 2.79 -15.93 8.48
CA VAL A 123 2.19 -17.19 8.91
C VAL A 123 1.98 -18.15 7.73
N ASP A 124 1.87 -19.43 8.06
CA ASP A 124 1.39 -20.46 7.14
C ASP A 124 -0.15 -20.49 7.07
N GLU A 125 -0.70 -21.42 6.30
CA GLU A 125 -2.16 -21.60 6.14
C GLU A 125 -2.90 -21.93 7.45
N ASN A 126 -2.20 -22.52 8.42
CA ASN A 126 -2.73 -22.90 9.74
C ASN A 126 -2.50 -21.80 10.81
N LEU A 127 -2.08 -20.61 10.41
CA LEU A 127 -1.73 -19.49 11.28
C LEU A 127 -0.52 -19.77 12.19
N ASN A 128 0.39 -20.70 11.87
CA ASN A 128 1.63 -20.85 12.58
C ASN A 128 2.65 -19.79 12.11
N ARG A 129 3.37 -19.19 13.05
CA ARG A 129 4.41 -18.20 12.73
C ARG A 129 5.58 -18.87 12.01
N LEU A 130 5.99 -18.26 10.92
CA LEU A 130 7.12 -18.73 10.13
C LEU A 130 8.44 -18.07 10.56
N PRO A 131 9.56 -18.80 10.44
CA PRO A 131 10.88 -18.26 10.77
C PRO A 131 11.32 -17.21 9.73
N VAL A 132 12.33 -16.42 10.11
CA VAL A 132 13.00 -15.47 9.22
C VAL A 132 13.48 -16.18 7.96
N GLY A 133 13.23 -15.60 6.79
CA GLY A 133 13.57 -16.17 5.48
C GLY A 133 12.50 -17.05 4.84
N ALA A 134 11.55 -17.57 5.62
CA ALA A 134 10.42 -18.31 5.06
C ALA A 134 9.36 -17.34 4.48
N SER A 135 8.73 -17.78 3.37
CA SER A 135 7.63 -17.04 2.74
C SER A 135 6.30 -17.51 3.29
N GLY A 136 5.40 -16.56 3.58
CA GLY A 136 4.07 -16.83 4.08
C GLY A 136 3.13 -15.65 3.95
N GLU A 137 1.91 -15.81 4.43
CA GLU A 137 0.91 -14.74 4.42
C GLU A 137 1.24 -13.68 5.46
N LEU A 138 1.19 -12.40 5.03
CA LEU A 138 1.28 -11.28 5.94
C LEU A 138 -0.06 -11.09 6.65
N CYS A 139 0.00 -11.01 7.97
CA CYS A 139 -1.15 -10.70 8.80
C CYS A 139 -0.86 -9.52 9.72
N HIS A 140 -1.88 -8.72 10.02
CA HIS A 140 -1.76 -7.58 10.91
C HIS A 140 -2.68 -7.69 12.12
N ALA A 141 -2.20 -7.23 13.28
CA ALA A 141 -2.99 -7.03 14.48
C ALA A 141 -2.74 -5.63 15.06
N GLY A 142 -3.64 -5.16 15.93
CA GLY A 142 -3.53 -3.88 16.60
C GLY A 142 -4.77 -3.00 16.49
N ARG A 143 -4.70 -1.81 17.08
CA ARG A 143 -5.85 -0.90 17.22
C ARG A 143 -6.41 -0.34 15.93
N GLN A 144 -5.63 -0.34 14.86
CA GLN A 144 -6.02 0.25 13.59
C GLN A 144 -6.73 -0.72 12.63
N ILE A 145 -6.92 -1.98 13.05
CA ILE A 145 -7.69 -2.96 12.27
C ILE A 145 -9.16 -2.54 12.20
N ALA A 146 -9.72 -2.56 10.98
CA ALA A 146 -11.11 -2.26 10.74
C ALA A 146 -12.05 -3.25 11.44
N ARG A 147 -13.28 -2.84 11.72
CA ARG A 147 -14.30 -3.71 12.33
C ARG A 147 -14.73 -4.85 11.40
N GLY A 148 -14.67 -4.62 10.10
CA GLY A 148 -15.07 -5.57 9.07
C GLY A 148 -15.65 -4.88 7.86
N TYR A 149 -16.23 -5.66 6.95
CA TYR A 149 -16.93 -5.17 5.77
C TYR A 149 -18.41 -4.93 6.08
N HIS A 150 -18.91 -3.78 5.66
CA HIS A 150 -20.30 -3.40 5.90
C HIS A 150 -21.27 -4.37 5.22
N ASN A 151 -22.22 -4.91 5.98
CA ASN A 151 -23.24 -5.89 5.54
C ASN A 151 -22.67 -7.17 4.87
N LEU A 152 -21.41 -7.52 5.17
CA LEU A 152 -20.75 -8.73 4.65
C LEU A 152 -20.12 -9.53 5.80
N PRO A 153 -20.93 -10.15 6.68
CA PRO A 153 -20.43 -10.86 7.86
C PRO A 153 -19.56 -12.06 7.51
N GLU A 154 -19.92 -12.85 6.51
CA GLU A 154 -19.15 -14.01 6.06
C GLU A 154 -17.79 -13.62 5.52
N LYS A 155 -17.73 -12.60 4.64
CA LYS A 155 -16.46 -12.05 4.14
C LYS A 155 -15.64 -11.44 5.28
N THR A 156 -16.27 -10.84 6.27
CA THR A 156 -15.58 -10.34 7.47
C THR A 156 -14.95 -11.48 8.25
N ALA A 157 -15.70 -12.52 8.55
CA ALA A 157 -15.21 -13.66 9.32
C ALA A 157 -14.09 -14.44 8.62
N SER A 158 -14.06 -14.45 7.28
CA SER A 158 -13.03 -15.17 6.52
C SER A 158 -11.65 -14.51 6.57
N VAL A 159 -11.56 -13.19 6.81
CA VAL A 159 -10.29 -12.46 6.79
C VAL A 159 -9.94 -11.77 8.11
N PHE A 160 -10.94 -11.49 8.96
CA PHE A 160 -10.73 -10.95 10.32
C PHE A 160 -10.95 -12.07 11.33
N VAL A 161 -9.90 -12.79 11.63
CA VAL A 161 -9.92 -13.98 12.48
C VAL A 161 -9.44 -13.68 13.89
N GLU A 162 -9.62 -14.62 14.82
CA GLU A 162 -9.01 -14.56 16.14
C GLU A 162 -7.48 -14.58 16.01
N ASN A 163 -6.80 -13.78 16.81
CA ASN A 163 -5.34 -13.71 16.81
C ASN A 163 -4.76 -14.69 17.83
N PRO A 164 -4.15 -15.80 17.41
CA PRO A 164 -3.55 -16.77 18.33
C PRO A 164 -2.30 -16.23 19.05
N PHE A 165 -1.80 -15.05 18.62
CA PHE A 165 -0.59 -14.41 19.18
C PHE A 165 -0.92 -13.21 20.06
N ALA A 166 -2.19 -12.95 20.36
CA ALA A 166 -2.62 -11.77 21.10
C ALA A 166 -2.01 -11.74 22.51
N VAL A 167 -1.40 -10.63 22.87
CA VAL A 167 -0.88 -10.38 24.23
C VAL A 167 -1.75 -9.40 25.02
N CYS A 168 -2.73 -8.78 24.36
CA CYS A 168 -3.71 -7.89 24.97
C CYS A 168 -4.99 -7.85 24.12
N GLU A 169 -6.08 -7.33 24.69
CA GLU A 169 -7.39 -7.24 24.04
C GLU A 169 -7.34 -6.48 22.70
N GLN A 170 -6.53 -5.42 22.60
CA GLN A 170 -6.42 -4.62 21.39
C GLN A 170 -5.78 -5.38 20.23
N GLU A 171 -5.13 -6.52 20.49
CA GLU A 171 -4.51 -7.40 19.49
C GLU A 171 -5.33 -8.70 19.29
N SER A 172 -6.52 -8.83 19.91
CA SER A 172 -7.34 -10.06 19.86
C SER A 172 -7.76 -10.48 18.44
N ARG A 173 -7.74 -9.55 17.49
CA ARG A 173 -8.11 -9.79 16.09
C ARG A 173 -6.90 -9.71 15.17
N LEU A 174 -6.87 -10.60 14.18
CA LEU A 174 -5.87 -10.69 13.15
C LEU A 174 -6.54 -10.45 11.79
N TYR A 175 -5.99 -9.55 11.00
CA TYR A 175 -6.40 -9.35 9.61
C TYR A 175 -5.45 -10.10 8.68
N ARG A 176 -5.98 -11.03 7.91
CA ARG A 176 -5.30 -11.77 6.85
C ARG A 176 -5.28 -10.93 5.58
N THR A 177 -4.08 -10.54 5.11
CA THR A 177 -3.97 -9.59 3.99
C THR A 177 -4.13 -10.25 2.63
N GLY A 178 -3.88 -11.56 2.54
CA GLY A 178 -3.72 -12.28 1.28
C GLY A 178 -2.43 -11.91 0.54
N ASP A 179 -1.52 -11.17 1.16
CA ASP A 179 -0.23 -10.82 0.59
C ASP A 179 0.85 -11.82 1.03
N MET A 180 1.56 -12.40 0.06
CA MET A 180 2.72 -13.27 0.28
C MET A 180 3.95 -12.41 0.49
N VAL A 181 4.64 -12.65 1.59
CA VAL A 181 5.82 -11.88 2.01
C VAL A 181 6.90 -12.77 2.59
N ARG A 182 8.07 -12.19 2.83
CA ARG A 182 9.17 -12.84 3.55
C ARG A 182 9.84 -11.84 4.49
N MET A 183 10.15 -12.25 5.71
CA MET A 183 10.96 -11.44 6.63
C MET A 183 12.44 -11.66 6.34
N LYS A 184 13.18 -10.55 6.18
CA LYS A 184 14.62 -10.56 6.00
C LYS A 184 15.34 -10.60 7.35
N GLY A 185 16.62 -10.96 7.35
CA GLY A 185 17.44 -11.02 8.57
C GLY A 185 17.59 -9.70 9.32
N ASP A 186 17.41 -8.57 8.63
CA ASP A 186 17.40 -7.21 9.21
C ASP A 186 16.04 -6.80 9.78
N GLY A 187 15.03 -7.69 9.73
CA GLY A 187 13.67 -7.48 10.19
C GLY A 187 12.78 -6.69 9.23
N ASN A 188 13.27 -6.35 8.05
CA ASN A 188 12.44 -5.77 7.00
C ASN A 188 11.60 -6.85 6.30
N ILE A 189 10.39 -6.49 5.89
CA ILE A 189 9.47 -7.37 5.19
C ILE A 189 9.60 -7.12 3.69
N GLU A 190 9.82 -8.17 2.93
CA GLU A 190 9.87 -8.17 1.48
C GLU A 190 8.55 -8.66 0.91
N TYR A 191 7.94 -7.86 0.03
CA TYR A 191 6.73 -8.23 -0.68
C TYR A 191 7.06 -9.13 -1.87
N ILE A 192 6.38 -10.27 -1.97
CA ILE A 192 6.58 -11.26 -3.03
C ILE A 192 5.44 -11.18 -4.05
N GLY A 193 4.20 -11.15 -3.59
CA GLY A 193 3.03 -11.13 -4.46
C GLY A 193 1.72 -11.28 -3.70
N ARG A 194 0.66 -11.65 -4.42
CA ARG A 194 -0.63 -12.02 -3.84
C ARG A 194 -0.80 -13.53 -3.80
N ILE A 195 -1.51 -14.03 -2.79
CA ILE A 195 -1.95 -15.43 -2.70
C ILE A 195 -3.15 -15.65 -3.61
N ASP A 196 -4.00 -14.64 -3.75
CA ASP A 196 -5.20 -14.63 -4.58
C ASP A 196 -4.95 -13.96 -5.95
N SER A 197 -6.00 -13.91 -6.78
CA SER A 197 -5.98 -13.30 -8.12
C SER A 197 -6.20 -11.77 -8.12
N GLN A 198 -6.24 -11.14 -6.93
CA GLN A 198 -6.43 -9.70 -6.83
C GLN A 198 -5.25 -8.92 -7.41
N VAL A 199 -5.55 -7.86 -8.14
CA VAL A 199 -4.54 -6.99 -8.75
C VAL A 199 -4.71 -5.54 -8.31
N LYS A 200 -3.63 -4.77 -8.35
CA LYS A 200 -3.66 -3.31 -8.18
C LYS A 200 -3.37 -2.64 -9.50
N ILE A 201 -4.28 -1.78 -9.96
CA ILE A 201 -4.17 -1.05 -11.22
C ILE A 201 -4.32 0.44 -10.92
N ARG A 202 -3.26 1.21 -11.07
CA ARG A 202 -3.21 2.66 -10.77
C ARG A 202 -3.71 2.98 -9.35
N GLY A 203 -3.34 2.13 -8.38
CA GLY A 203 -3.75 2.24 -6.98
C GLY A 203 -5.18 1.75 -6.69
N TYR A 204 -5.95 1.32 -7.69
CA TYR A 204 -7.25 0.71 -7.48
C TYR A 204 -7.11 -0.79 -7.23
N ARG A 205 -7.79 -1.27 -6.20
CA ARG A 205 -7.90 -2.69 -5.88
C ARG A 205 -8.96 -3.32 -6.76
N VAL A 206 -8.57 -4.27 -7.60
CA VAL A 206 -9.45 -4.95 -8.57
C VAL A 206 -9.47 -6.44 -8.28
N GLU A 207 -10.66 -6.95 -7.99
CA GLU A 207 -10.94 -8.37 -7.84
C GLU A 207 -11.31 -8.93 -9.23
N LEU A 208 -10.45 -9.74 -9.82
CA LEU A 208 -10.72 -10.30 -11.16
C LEU A 208 -12.02 -11.11 -11.19
N GLY A 209 -12.30 -11.87 -10.12
CA GLY A 209 -13.54 -12.63 -9.96
C GLY A 209 -14.83 -11.78 -9.90
N GLU A 210 -14.76 -10.50 -9.44
CA GLU A 210 -15.92 -9.61 -9.51
C GLU A 210 -16.28 -9.24 -10.95
N ILE A 211 -15.27 -9.06 -11.81
CA ILE A 211 -15.45 -8.79 -13.23
C ILE A 211 -16.03 -10.04 -13.93
N GLU A 212 -15.46 -11.21 -13.64
CA GLU A 212 -15.98 -12.49 -14.14
C GLU A 212 -17.44 -12.69 -13.73
N GLY A 213 -17.75 -12.49 -12.44
CA GLY A 213 -19.10 -12.59 -11.93
C GLY A 213 -20.08 -11.57 -12.54
N ALA A 214 -19.61 -10.38 -12.89
CA ALA A 214 -20.44 -9.40 -13.61
C ALA A 214 -20.72 -9.82 -15.05
N LEU A 215 -19.74 -10.38 -15.75
CA LEU A 215 -19.89 -10.90 -17.10
C LEU A 215 -20.85 -12.10 -17.15
N LEU A 216 -20.73 -13.01 -16.19
CA LEU A 216 -21.58 -14.22 -16.10
C LEU A 216 -23.06 -13.92 -15.79
N LYS A 217 -23.40 -12.70 -15.35
CA LYS A 217 -24.80 -12.29 -15.20
C LYS A 217 -25.52 -12.04 -16.50
N HIS A 218 -24.79 -11.91 -17.61
CA HIS A 218 -25.38 -11.70 -18.92
C HIS A 218 -25.82 -13.04 -19.52
N GLU A 219 -27.07 -13.16 -19.96
CA GLU A 219 -27.69 -14.42 -20.39
C GLU A 219 -26.94 -15.15 -21.53
N LEU A 220 -26.22 -14.41 -22.37
CA LEU A 220 -25.45 -14.97 -23.49
C LEU A 220 -24.04 -15.41 -23.12
N VAL A 221 -23.57 -15.10 -21.88
CA VAL A 221 -22.22 -15.44 -21.42
C VAL A 221 -22.26 -16.74 -20.62
N LYS A 222 -21.70 -17.81 -21.16
CA LYS A 222 -21.61 -19.11 -20.48
C LYS A 222 -20.40 -19.24 -19.60
N ASN A 223 -19.26 -18.68 -20.02
CA ASN A 223 -17.99 -18.69 -19.26
C ASN A 223 -17.29 -17.36 -19.44
N ALA A 224 -16.60 -16.94 -18.40
CA ALA A 224 -15.76 -15.74 -18.41
C ALA A 224 -14.45 -16.05 -17.66
N ALA A 225 -13.33 -15.54 -18.17
CA ALA A 225 -12.04 -15.54 -17.49
C ALA A 225 -11.40 -14.16 -17.67
N VAL A 226 -10.94 -13.57 -16.58
CA VAL A 226 -10.28 -12.26 -16.57
C VAL A 226 -8.85 -12.41 -16.13
N THR A 227 -7.93 -11.85 -16.89
CA THR A 227 -6.50 -11.84 -16.54
C THR A 227 -5.94 -10.44 -16.62
N CYS A 228 -4.96 -10.14 -15.79
CA CYS A 228 -4.22 -8.88 -15.83
C CYS A 228 -3.05 -9.04 -16.79
N LEU A 229 -3.06 -8.32 -17.91
CA LEU A 229 -1.92 -8.22 -18.81
C LEU A 229 -1.07 -6.99 -18.41
N LEU A 230 0.09 -7.26 -17.84
CA LEU A 230 1.09 -6.23 -17.61
C LEU A 230 1.87 -6.02 -18.92
N TYR A 231 1.49 -5.03 -19.71
CA TYR A 231 2.27 -4.64 -20.87
C TYR A 231 3.55 -3.94 -20.41
N THR A 232 4.68 -4.64 -20.57
CA THR A 232 6.03 -4.07 -20.43
C THR A 232 6.61 -3.67 -21.79
N SER A 233 5.77 -3.63 -22.82
CA SER A 233 6.22 -3.31 -24.18
C SER A 233 6.48 -1.81 -24.31
N PRO A 234 7.62 -1.40 -24.89
CA PRO A 234 7.81 0.00 -25.31
C PRO A 234 6.72 0.35 -26.33
N SER A 235 6.27 1.61 -26.25
CA SER A 235 5.29 2.13 -27.21
C SER A 235 5.84 1.98 -28.65
N PRO A 236 5.02 1.53 -29.61
CA PRO A 236 5.47 1.46 -31.02
C PRO A 236 5.64 2.83 -31.69
N ARG A 237 5.97 3.87 -30.94
CA ARG A 237 6.14 5.25 -31.42
C ARG A 237 7.46 5.87 -30.98
N ASP A 238 8.52 5.11 -31.03
CA ASP A 238 9.90 5.64 -31.01
C ASP A 238 10.61 5.17 -32.28
#